data_326c1b01360e7aea846c58c17b3fbfbc
#
_entry.id   326c1b01360e7aea846c58c17b3fbfbc
#
_cell.length_a   1.000
_cell.length_b   1.000
_cell.length_c   1.000
_cell.angle_alpha   90.00
_cell.angle_beta   90.00
_cell.angle_gamma   90.00
#
_symmetry.space_group_name_H-M   'P 1'
#
loop_
_entity.id
_entity.type
_entity.pdbx_description
1 polymer ?
#
loop_
_entity_poly.entity_id
_entity_poly.type
_entity_poly.pdbx_seq_one_letter_code
_entity_poly.pdbx_strand_id
1 'polypeptide(L)'
;MALSVSAARIAGWLRRLGRDQRGNTFLIVAAAVIPMLAVIGGGVDISRGYLSRTRLQQACDAGVLATRKKIGGTVITTGIIPTDANAVGTRFFNLNFQDGAYGTTGRTFAMTLSSDYTINGSASVSVPTSVMKLFSVDTLPVSVNCSAQFHYANTDIMMVLDVTGSMNDTNPGDSSSKISVLRQTVKDFYASIESNKTQGTRIRYGFVPYSTNVNVGSLLQSNWVAQTANYESREAVSTPSGKQWQYHTMAINVGPLQNGETNKLIKGGSIKIKMGGTPSAPLDVDVLFDGCMEERATYVIDDYNNVDLTRARDLDIDAVPIKGTPDTQWKPMLDDAAWLRAFSITKNWNGSLSISGSWQGTTTGSAYSTGNYAQANAVGLAACPAEARKLAEMSASDVATYVDGLNAAGSTYHDIGMIWGGRLISPTGIFASENGDVNGRPSMRHLIFLTDGETAPLEYSYTSYGVEPLSQRRWNPSSKYTLTQTVEKRFSYACNQVKNKNVTVWVIGFGTNVTDLMKDCAGSGHWFQAANATQLADAFAAISAAIGDLRIIK
;
A
#
# COMPACT_ATOMS: atom_id res chain seq x y z
N MET A 1 -63.73 41.16 -87.88
CA MET A 1 -62.49 41.93 -88.04
C MET A 1 -61.95 42.39 -86.63
N ALA A 2 -62.13 41.60 -85.55
CA ALA A 2 -61.74 42.00 -84.19
C ALA A 2 -60.80 41.01 -83.42
N LEU A 3 -60.43 39.86 -84.08
CA LEU A 3 -59.57 38.85 -83.42
C LEU A 3 -58.08 38.93 -83.82
N SER A 4 -57.69 39.68 -84.88
CA SER A 4 -56.28 39.77 -85.30
C SER A 4 -55.44 40.83 -84.57
N VAL A 5 -56.11 41.78 -83.92
CA VAL A 5 -55.38 42.84 -83.17
C VAL A 5 -54.90 42.38 -81.77
N SER A 6 -55.56 41.35 -81.21
CA SER A 6 -55.22 40.80 -79.89
C SER A 6 -53.94 39.98 -79.91
N ALA A 7 -53.72 39.14 -80.92
CA ALA A 7 -52.53 38.23 -81.00
C ALA A 7 -51.22 39.02 -81.22
N ALA A 8 -51.26 40.06 -82.05
CA ALA A 8 -50.07 40.91 -82.27
C ALA A 8 -49.67 41.70 -81.07
N ARG A 9 -50.64 42.15 -80.21
CA ARG A 9 -50.37 42.83 -78.94
C ARG A 9 -49.79 41.89 -77.91
N ILE A 10 -50.30 40.70 -77.83
CA ILE A 10 -49.79 39.67 -76.88
C ILE A 10 -48.37 39.26 -77.28
N ALA A 11 -48.13 39.02 -78.63
CA ALA A 11 -46.78 38.72 -79.10
C ALA A 11 -45.75 39.85 -78.88
N GLY A 12 -46.23 41.14 -79.04
CA GLY A 12 -45.42 42.30 -78.75
C GLY A 12 -45.09 42.45 -77.23
N TRP A 13 -46.05 42.10 -76.38
CA TRP A 13 -45.86 42.12 -74.93
C TRP A 13 -44.92 40.98 -74.44
N LEU A 14 -45.08 39.78 -75.00
CA LEU A 14 -44.19 38.65 -74.73
C LEU A 14 -42.76 38.92 -75.25
N ARG A 15 -42.60 39.60 -76.43
CA ARG A 15 -41.25 40.04 -76.87
C ARG A 15 -40.63 41.13 -75.97
N ARG A 16 -41.45 42.03 -75.42
CA ARG A 16 -40.97 43.02 -74.45
C ARG A 16 -40.60 42.38 -73.12
N LEU A 17 -41.37 41.44 -72.61
CA LEU A 17 -41.00 40.66 -71.39
C LEU A 17 -39.71 39.86 -71.59
N GLY A 18 -39.48 39.28 -72.80
CA GLY A 18 -38.24 38.54 -73.08
C GLY A 18 -37.01 39.45 -73.29
N ARG A 19 -37.21 40.77 -73.43
CA ARG A 19 -36.12 41.75 -73.53
C ARG A 19 -36.00 42.67 -72.28
N ASP A 20 -36.89 42.54 -71.34
CA ASP A 20 -36.87 43.36 -70.13
C ASP A 20 -35.82 42.81 -69.13
N GLN A 21 -34.65 43.38 -69.15
CA GLN A 21 -33.55 43.00 -68.27
C GLN A 21 -33.80 43.38 -66.79
N ARG A 22 -34.84 44.19 -66.49
CA ARG A 22 -35.22 44.55 -65.11
C ARG A 22 -35.78 43.42 -64.30
N GLY A 23 -36.34 42.39 -64.94
CA GLY A 23 -36.79 41.15 -64.29
C GLY A 23 -35.68 40.13 -64.04
N ASN A 24 -34.52 40.28 -64.70
CA ASN A 24 -33.43 39.28 -64.63
C ASN A 24 -32.79 39.22 -63.21
N THR A 25 -32.80 40.34 -62.49
CA THR A 25 -32.28 40.43 -61.13
C THR A 25 -33.10 39.55 -60.16
N PHE A 26 -34.46 39.49 -60.35
CA PHE A 26 -35.32 38.65 -59.51
C PHE A 26 -35.05 37.17 -59.79
N LEU A 27 -34.86 36.78 -61.05
CA LEU A 27 -34.57 35.39 -61.42
C LEU A 27 -33.19 34.95 -60.91
N ILE A 28 -32.20 35.84 -60.98
CA ILE A 28 -30.85 35.60 -60.46
C ILE A 28 -30.85 35.52 -58.93
N VAL A 29 -31.58 36.42 -58.26
CA VAL A 29 -31.72 36.39 -56.82
C VAL A 29 -32.46 35.14 -56.36
N ALA A 30 -33.57 34.78 -57.04
CA ALA A 30 -34.30 33.52 -56.73
C ALA A 30 -33.43 32.28 -56.95
N ALA A 31 -32.62 32.25 -58.02
CA ALA A 31 -31.68 31.16 -58.28
C ALA A 31 -30.51 31.11 -57.26
N ALA A 32 -30.08 32.28 -56.75
CA ALA A 32 -29.03 32.37 -55.74
C ALA A 32 -29.49 32.03 -54.33
N VAL A 33 -30.78 32.20 -53.99
CA VAL A 33 -31.35 31.88 -52.67
C VAL A 33 -31.25 30.39 -52.36
N ILE A 34 -31.45 29.51 -53.36
CA ILE A 34 -31.37 28.04 -53.14
C ILE A 34 -29.99 27.62 -52.69
N PRO A 35 -28.89 27.94 -53.38
CA PRO A 35 -27.54 27.59 -52.89
C PRO A 35 -27.17 28.31 -51.58
N MET A 36 -27.63 29.54 -51.35
CA MET A 36 -27.42 30.23 -50.08
C MET A 36 -28.14 29.50 -48.92
N LEU A 37 -29.39 29.10 -49.10
CA LEU A 37 -30.12 28.28 -48.11
C LEU A 37 -29.45 26.91 -47.90
N ALA A 38 -28.90 26.31 -48.95
CA ALA A 38 -28.17 25.05 -48.83
C ALA A 38 -26.89 25.21 -47.99
N VAL A 39 -26.12 26.31 -48.19
CA VAL A 39 -24.91 26.59 -47.43
C VAL A 39 -25.22 26.93 -45.96
N ILE A 40 -26.17 27.81 -45.70
CA ILE A 40 -26.57 28.22 -44.35
C ILE A 40 -27.19 27.05 -43.61
N GLY A 41 -28.14 26.35 -44.24
CA GLY A 41 -28.83 25.21 -43.61
C GLY A 41 -27.93 23.99 -43.45
N GLY A 42 -27.04 23.73 -44.40
CA GLY A 42 -25.99 22.72 -44.27
C GLY A 42 -25.06 23.01 -43.11
N GLY A 43 -24.69 24.29 -42.90
CA GLY A 43 -23.95 24.71 -41.74
C GLY A 43 -24.65 24.42 -40.41
N VAL A 44 -25.97 24.60 -40.33
CA VAL A 44 -26.75 24.24 -39.13
C VAL A 44 -26.76 22.73 -38.86
N ASP A 45 -27.02 21.91 -39.92
CA ASP A 45 -27.04 20.45 -39.79
C ASP A 45 -25.65 19.90 -39.42
N ILE A 46 -24.55 20.42 -40.01
CA ILE A 46 -23.17 20.09 -39.64
C ILE A 46 -22.86 20.47 -38.20
N SER A 47 -23.30 21.67 -37.76
CA SER A 47 -23.09 22.13 -36.38
C SER A 47 -23.81 21.22 -35.37
N ARG A 48 -25.01 20.75 -35.67
CA ARG A 48 -25.74 19.74 -34.87
C ARG A 48 -25.00 18.40 -34.86
N GLY A 49 -24.47 17.97 -35.99
CA GLY A 49 -23.62 16.78 -36.09
C GLY A 49 -22.38 16.88 -35.23
N TYR A 50 -21.70 18.03 -35.27
CA TYR A 50 -20.51 18.30 -34.44
C TYR A 50 -20.84 18.31 -32.94
N LEU A 51 -21.91 18.98 -32.53
CA LEU A 51 -22.36 18.97 -31.14
C LEU A 51 -22.67 17.55 -30.67
N SER A 52 -23.41 16.78 -31.44
CA SER A 52 -23.74 15.40 -31.14
C SER A 52 -22.48 14.53 -31.03
N ARG A 53 -21.49 14.72 -31.91
CA ARG A 53 -20.20 14.02 -31.86
C ARG A 53 -19.43 14.33 -30.59
N THR A 54 -19.36 15.62 -30.21
CA THR A 54 -18.66 16.02 -28.98
C THR A 54 -19.29 15.42 -27.74
N ARG A 55 -20.62 15.43 -27.67
CA ARG A 55 -21.36 14.83 -26.55
C ARG A 55 -21.26 13.30 -26.54
N LEU A 56 -21.30 12.65 -27.68
CA LEU A 56 -21.12 11.21 -27.82
C LEU A 56 -19.71 10.80 -27.39
N GLN A 57 -18.68 11.60 -27.77
CA GLN A 57 -17.31 11.37 -27.32
C GLN A 57 -17.21 11.43 -25.80
N GLN A 58 -17.75 12.47 -25.17
CA GLN A 58 -17.75 12.61 -23.69
C GLN A 58 -18.43 11.43 -23.00
N ALA A 59 -19.52 10.94 -23.56
CA ALA A 59 -20.23 9.77 -23.02
C ALA A 59 -19.42 8.47 -23.18
N CYS A 60 -18.78 8.30 -24.35
CA CYS A 60 -17.90 7.17 -24.64
C CYS A 60 -16.73 7.15 -23.64
N ASP A 61 -16.05 8.28 -23.47
CA ASP A 61 -14.95 8.44 -22.53
C ASP A 61 -15.40 8.12 -21.09
N ALA A 62 -16.57 8.62 -20.65
CA ALA A 62 -17.13 8.32 -19.35
C ALA A 62 -17.41 6.81 -19.16
N GLY A 63 -17.92 6.15 -20.20
CA GLY A 63 -18.21 4.71 -20.19
C GLY A 63 -16.93 3.87 -20.01
N VAL A 64 -15.90 4.08 -20.83
CA VAL A 64 -14.65 3.32 -20.77
C VAL A 64 -13.89 3.60 -19.47
N LEU A 65 -13.89 4.85 -18.98
CA LEU A 65 -13.30 5.21 -17.69
C LEU A 65 -13.97 4.49 -16.53
N ALA A 66 -15.30 4.48 -16.51
CA ALA A 66 -16.06 3.81 -15.46
C ALA A 66 -15.84 2.29 -15.47
N THR A 67 -15.78 1.68 -16.65
CA THR A 67 -15.45 0.25 -16.82
C THR A 67 -14.06 -0.04 -16.31
N ARG A 68 -13.06 0.74 -16.73
CA ARG A 68 -11.67 0.53 -16.31
C ARG A 68 -11.48 0.73 -14.81
N LYS A 69 -12.14 1.74 -14.23
CA LYS A 69 -12.14 1.97 -12.78
C LYS A 69 -12.79 0.81 -12.02
N LYS A 70 -13.88 0.25 -12.51
CA LYS A 70 -14.57 -0.89 -11.87
C LYS A 70 -13.72 -2.15 -11.89
N ILE A 71 -13.01 -2.42 -12.99
CA ILE A 71 -12.05 -3.54 -13.08
C ILE A 71 -10.90 -3.34 -12.06
N GLY A 72 -10.46 -2.09 -11.85
CA GLY A 72 -9.38 -1.80 -10.93
C GLY A 72 -8.09 -2.53 -11.31
N GLY A 73 -7.39 -3.04 -10.30
CA GLY A 73 -6.19 -3.85 -10.46
C GLY A 73 -6.44 -5.36 -10.59
N THR A 74 -7.69 -5.80 -10.79
CA THR A 74 -8.01 -7.23 -10.92
C THR A 74 -7.37 -7.81 -12.18
N VAL A 75 -6.66 -8.92 -12.04
CA VAL A 75 -6.08 -9.67 -13.17
C VAL A 75 -7.19 -10.43 -13.88
N ILE A 76 -7.41 -10.10 -15.16
CA ILE A 76 -8.43 -10.75 -16.01
C ILE A 76 -7.72 -11.75 -16.93
N THR A 77 -7.84 -13.03 -16.62
CA THR A 77 -7.20 -14.11 -17.40
C THR A 77 -8.00 -14.50 -18.65
N THR A 78 -9.27 -14.13 -18.73
CA THR A 78 -10.18 -14.52 -19.81
C THR A 78 -10.12 -13.61 -21.05
N GLY A 79 -9.49 -12.43 -20.96
CA GLY A 79 -9.51 -11.41 -22.01
C GLY A 79 -10.89 -10.78 -22.26
N ILE A 80 -11.87 -11.05 -21.39
CA ILE A 80 -13.26 -10.57 -21.50
C ILE A 80 -13.53 -9.61 -20.35
N ILE A 81 -14.19 -8.47 -20.66
CA ILE A 81 -14.62 -7.52 -19.63
C ILE A 81 -15.62 -8.22 -18.69
N PRO A 82 -15.41 -8.20 -17.37
CA PRO A 82 -16.37 -8.73 -16.40
C PRO A 82 -17.77 -8.10 -16.58
N THR A 83 -18.81 -8.90 -16.45
CA THR A 83 -20.20 -8.48 -16.71
C THR A 83 -20.61 -7.28 -15.86
N ASP A 84 -20.21 -7.24 -14.59
CA ASP A 84 -20.51 -6.13 -13.68
C ASP A 84 -19.77 -4.85 -14.07
N ALA A 85 -18.52 -4.94 -14.53
CA ALA A 85 -17.75 -3.79 -15.00
C ALA A 85 -18.33 -3.26 -16.33
N ASN A 86 -18.71 -4.14 -17.24
CA ASN A 86 -19.39 -3.76 -18.50
C ASN A 86 -20.72 -3.06 -18.21
N ALA A 87 -21.50 -3.56 -17.25
CA ALA A 87 -22.77 -2.94 -16.86
C ALA A 87 -22.56 -1.52 -16.27
N VAL A 88 -21.51 -1.33 -15.47
CA VAL A 88 -21.16 0.00 -14.92
C VAL A 88 -20.81 0.97 -16.04
N GLY A 89 -19.93 0.57 -16.98
CA GLY A 89 -19.56 1.42 -18.11
C GLY A 89 -20.75 1.80 -19.00
N THR A 90 -21.58 0.82 -19.34
CA THR A 90 -22.80 1.05 -20.11
C THR A 90 -23.76 2.01 -19.40
N ARG A 91 -23.88 1.90 -18.07
CA ARG A 91 -24.69 2.82 -17.27
C ARG A 91 -24.15 4.25 -17.34
N PHE A 92 -22.82 4.44 -17.18
CA PHE A 92 -22.21 5.78 -17.28
C PHE A 92 -22.35 6.38 -18.66
N PHE A 93 -22.17 5.60 -19.73
CA PHE A 93 -22.44 6.03 -21.09
C PHE A 93 -23.90 6.49 -21.24
N ASN A 94 -24.87 5.68 -20.80
CA ASN A 94 -26.31 5.97 -20.91
C ASN A 94 -26.73 7.21 -20.12
N LEU A 95 -26.10 7.51 -18.98
CA LEU A 95 -26.36 8.72 -18.20
C LEU A 95 -25.84 9.98 -18.90
N ASN A 96 -24.75 9.89 -19.64
CA ASN A 96 -24.14 11.03 -20.33
C ASN A 96 -24.66 11.26 -21.74
N PHE A 97 -25.20 10.21 -22.40
CA PHE A 97 -25.86 10.31 -23.69
C PHE A 97 -27.08 9.40 -23.71
N GLN A 98 -28.24 9.95 -23.38
CA GLN A 98 -29.51 9.20 -23.34
C GLN A 98 -29.96 8.83 -24.77
N ASP A 99 -30.78 7.79 -24.90
CA ASP A 99 -31.37 7.45 -26.18
C ASP A 99 -32.28 8.57 -26.67
N GLY A 100 -32.18 8.91 -27.95
CA GLY A 100 -32.90 10.04 -28.53
C GLY A 100 -32.34 11.42 -28.17
N ALA A 101 -31.26 11.54 -27.40
CA ALA A 101 -30.64 12.80 -27.09
C ALA A 101 -30.26 13.58 -28.36
N TYR A 102 -30.50 14.89 -28.38
CA TYR A 102 -30.31 15.78 -29.55
C TYR A 102 -31.11 15.37 -30.80
N GLY A 103 -32.17 14.56 -30.62
CA GLY A 103 -32.98 14.01 -31.71
C GLY A 103 -32.30 12.89 -32.52
N THR A 104 -31.22 12.31 -32.01
CA THR A 104 -30.47 11.23 -32.66
C THR A 104 -31.20 9.90 -32.56
N THR A 105 -30.89 8.98 -33.50
CA THR A 105 -31.43 7.62 -33.55
C THR A 105 -30.30 6.60 -33.73
N GLY A 106 -30.60 5.30 -33.53
CA GLY A 106 -29.66 4.22 -33.80
C GLY A 106 -28.41 4.24 -32.91
N ARG A 107 -28.56 4.67 -31.62
CA ARG A 107 -27.46 4.75 -30.67
C ARG A 107 -26.88 3.36 -30.38
N THR A 108 -25.55 3.25 -30.49
CA THR A 108 -24.80 2.04 -30.12
C THR A 108 -23.66 2.41 -29.18
N PHE A 109 -23.27 1.48 -28.33
CA PHE A 109 -22.05 1.55 -27.52
C PHE A 109 -21.54 0.12 -27.29
N ALA A 110 -20.27 -0.11 -27.55
CA ALA A 110 -19.60 -1.39 -27.34
C ALA A 110 -18.21 -1.17 -26.74
N MET A 111 -17.75 -2.09 -25.90
CA MET A 111 -16.43 -2.05 -25.26
C MET A 111 -15.72 -3.38 -25.46
N THR A 112 -14.40 -3.33 -25.60
CA THR A 112 -13.49 -4.48 -25.68
C THR A 112 -12.30 -4.29 -24.76
N LEU A 113 -11.71 -5.40 -24.28
CA LEU A 113 -10.50 -5.42 -23.47
C LEU A 113 -9.33 -5.90 -24.33
N SER A 114 -8.26 -5.09 -24.40
CA SER A 114 -7.00 -5.46 -25.03
C SER A 114 -6.09 -6.22 -24.07
N SER A 115 -5.06 -6.88 -24.61
CA SER A 115 -4.07 -7.65 -23.84
C SER A 115 -3.23 -6.79 -22.87
N ASP A 116 -3.13 -5.49 -23.12
CA ASP A 116 -2.48 -4.49 -22.27
C ASP A 116 -3.45 -3.87 -21.24
N TYR A 117 -4.59 -4.49 -21.02
CA TYR A 117 -5.65 -4.02 -20.12
C TYR A 117 -6.27 -2.66 -20.49
N THR A 118 -6.09 -2.22 -21.74
CA THR A 118 -6.82 -1.06 -22.27
C THR A 118 -8.26 -1.42 -22.56
N ILE A 119 -9.20 -0.61 -22.07
CA ILE A 119 -10.62 -0.69 -22.48
C ILE A 119 -10.80 0.20 -23.69
N ASN A 120 -11.12 -0.39 -24.82
CA ASN A 120 -11.48 0.32 -26.04
C ASN A 120 -12.99 0.36 -26.18
N GLY A 121 -13.53 1.54 -26.43
CA GLY A 121 -14.96 1.77 -26.67
C GLY A 121 -15.21 2.34 -28.06
N SER A 122 -16.36 1.98 -28.63
CA SER A 122 -16.89 2.60 -29.83
C SER A 122 -18.36 2.95 -29.64
N ALA A 123 -18.76 4.11 -30.11
CA ALA A 123 -20.15 4.55 -30.04
C ALA A 123 -20.57 5.19 -31.37
N SER A 124 -21.83 5.02 -31.77
CA SER A 124 -22.38 5.66 -32.95
C SER A 124 -23.82 6.10 -32.76
N VAL A 125 -24.20 7.11 -33.52
CA VAL A 125 -25.57 7.62 -33.64
C VAL A 125 -25.82 8.14 -35.06
N SER A 126 -27.09 8.24 -35.46
CA SER A 126 -27.53 8.94 -36.68
C SER A 126 -28.20 10.26 -36.27
N VAL A 127 -27.68 11.37 -36.78
CA VAL A 127 -28.22 12.72 -36.53
C VAL A 127 -29.14 13.10 -37.68
N PRO A 128 -30.45 13.30 -37.47
CA PRO A 128 -31.37 13.71 -38.55
C PRO A 128 -31.04 15.14 -38.99
N THR A 129 -31.05 15.33 -40.30
CA THR A 129 -30.85 16.64 -40.93
C THR A 129 -32.19 17.36 -41.08
N SER A 130 -32.14 18.67 -41.12
CA SER A 130 -33.30 19.53 -41.31
C SER A 130 -33.32 20.13 -42.73
N VAL A 131 -32.22 20.75 -43.11
CA VAL A 131 -32.10 21.42 -44.43
C VAL A 131 -31.46 20.52 -45.47
N MET A 132 -30.45 19.74 -45.07
CA MET A 132 -29.79 18.79 -46.01
C MET A 132 -30.74 17.70 -46.47
N LYS A 133 -31.84 17.43 -45.76
CA LYS A 133 -32.91 16.55 -46.16
C LYS A 133 -33.56 16.98 -47.47
N LEU A 134 -33.67 18.28 -47.77
CA LEU A 134 -34.15 18.81 -49.04
C LEU A 134 -33.26 18.40 -50.23
N PHE A 135 -32.02 18.03 -49.94
CA PHE A 135 -31.01 17.57 -50.90
C PHE A 135 -30.77 16.06 -50.81
N SER A 136 -31.76 15.29 -50.30
CA SER A 136 -31.74 13.83 -50.17
C SER A 136 -30.67 13.30 -49.20
N VAL A 137 -30.23 14.10 -48.24
CA VAL A 137 -29.37 13.67 -47.14
C VAL A 137 -30.21 13.66 -45.87
N ASP A 138 -30.82 12.53 -45.52
CA ASP A 138 -31.77 12.42 -44.42
C ASP A 138 -31.10 12.39 -43.04
N THR A 139 -29.88 11.82 -42.95
CA THR A 139 -29.15 11.67 -41.69
C THR A 139 -27.64 11.84 -41.89
N LEU A 140 -26.96 12.31 -40.86
CA LEU A 140 -25.50 12.34 -40.75
C LEU A 140 -25.06 11.23 -39.78
N PRO A 141 -24.31 10.21 -40.21
CA PRO A 141 -23.73 9.22 -39.33
C PRO A 141 -22.61 9.83 -38.52
N VAL A 142 -22.65 9.64 -37.21
CA VAL A 142 -21.61 10.11 -36.26
C VAL A 142 -21.09 8.90 -35.50
N SER A 143 -19.80 8.67 -35.56
CA SER A 143 -19.11 7.64 -34.79
C SER A 143 -17.92 8.22 -34.05
N VAL A 144 -17.62 7.66 -32.88
CA VAL A 144 -16.51 8.02 -32.02
C VAL A 144 -15.84 6.76 -31.47
N ASN A 145 -14.55 6.86 -31.21
CA ASN A 145 -13.78 5.86 -30.49
C ASN A 145 -13.21 6.49 -29.23
N CYS A 146 -13.09 5.72 -28.18
CA CYS A 146 -12.56 6.12 -26.89
C CYS A 146 -11.75 4.97 -26.29
N SER A 147 -10.79 5.28 -25.45
CA SER A 147 -10.03 4.27 -24.73
C SER A 147 -9.56 4.76 -23.37
N ALA A 148 -9.50 3.84 -22.42
CA ALA A 148 -9.03 4.12 -21.08
C ALA A 148 -8.01 3.07 -20.63
N GLN A 149 -6.90 3.53 -20.08
CA GLN A 149 -5.83 2.71 -19.53
C GLN A 149 -5.39 3.29 -18.18
N PHE A 150 -4.89 2.43 -17.27
CA PHE A 150 -4.17 2.89 -16.10
C PHE A 150 -2.73 3.26 -16.46
N HIS A 151 -2.27 4.37 -15.92
CA HIS A 151 -0.87 4.75 -15.94
C HIS A 151 -0.39 4.94 -14.50
N TYR A 152 0.67 4.24 -14.12
CA TYR A 152 1.32 4.47 -12.83
C TYR A 152 2.38 5.56 -12.98
N ALA A 153 2.38 6.52 -12.05
CA ALA A 153 3.53 7.39 -11.82
C ALA A 153 4.66 6.59 -11.15
N ASN A 154 5.85 7.17 -10.95
CA ASN A 154 6.85 6.56 -10.07
C ASN A 154 6.20 6.28 -8.71
N THR A 155 6.23 5.03 -8.28
CA THR A 155 5.47 4.57 -7.11
C THR A 155 6.35 3.73 -6.22
N ASP A 156 6.31 4.02 -4.92
CA ASP A 156 6.97 3.26 -3.88
C ASP A 156 5.89 2.61 -3.00
N ILE A 157 5.91 1.29 -2.89
CA ILE A 157 4.94 0.50 -2.13
C ILE A 157 5.68 -0.24 -1.01
N MET A 158 5.41 0.15 0.23
CA MET A 158 5.93 -0.53 1.41
C MET A 158 4.84 -1.40 2.03
N MET A 159 5.03 -2.70 2.06
CA MET A 159 4.10 -3.65 2.65
C MET A 159 4.57 -4.05 4.06
N VAL A 160 3.83 -3.63 5.08
CA VAL A 160 4.03 -3.99 6.49
C VAL A 160 3.08 -5.13 6.80
N LEU A 161 3.63 -6.33 6.90
CA LEU A 161 2.89 -7.57 6.88
C LEU A 161 2.94 -8.28 8.23
N ASP A 162 1.79 -8.53 8.80
CA ASP A 162 1.65 -9.35 9.99
C ASP A 162 2.07 -10.79 9.72
N VAL A 163 3.02 -11.28 10.51
CA VAL A 163 3.46 -12.67 10.51
C VAL A 163 3.46 -13.24 11.93
N THR A 164 2.50 -12.84 12.73
CA THR A 164 2.29 -13.36 14.10
C THR A 164 1.77 -14.78 14.10
N GLY A 165 1.78 -15.42 15.25
CA GLY A 165 1.37 -16.82 15.40
C GLY A 165 -0.04 -17.11 14.91
N SER A 166 -0.98 -16.15 15.07
CA SER A 166 -2.38 -16.24 14.60
C SER A 166 -2.52 -16.34 13.08
N MET A 167 -1.52 -15.92 12.31
CA MET A 167 -1.49 -16.09 10.87
C MET A 167 -1.41 -17.56 10.41
N ASN A 168 -1.11 -18.50 11.32
CA ASN A 168 -1.23 -19.95 11.07
C ASN A 168 -2.68 -20.44 11.07
N ASP A 169 -3.60 -19.70 11.65
CA ASP A 169 -5.01 -20.05 11.71
C ASP A 169 -5.69 -19.88 10.34
N THR A 170 -6.85 -20.50 10.19
CA THR A 170 -7.67 -20.41 8.98
C THR A 170 -8.93 -19.58 9.29
N ASN A 171 -9.27 -18.62 8.43
CA ASN A 171 -10.51 -17.87 8.58
C ASN A 171 -11.75 -18.72 8.25
N PRO A 172 -12.90 -18.41 8.81
CA PRO A 172 -14.15 -19.07 8.44
C PRO A 172 -14.41 -18.97 6.92
N GLY A 173 -14.59 -20.12 6.29
CA GLY A 173 -14.85 -20.23 4.84
C GLY A 173 -13.60 -20.34 3.96
N ASP A 174 -12.41 -20.16 4.50
CA ASP A 174 -11.15 -20.39 3.78
C ASP A 174 -10.72 -21.87 3.93
N SER A 175 -9.95 -22.36 2.96
CA SER A 175 -9.35 -23.71 2.99
C SER A 175 -7.86 -23.71 3.38
N SER A 176 -7.27 -22.54 3.48
CA SER A 176 -5.83 -22.34 3.74
C SER A 176 -5.61 -21.39 4.91
N SER A 177 -4.45 -21.51 5.56
CA SER A 177 -4.08 -20.59 6.64
C SER A 177 -3.95 -19.15 6.13
N LYS A 178 -4.17 -18.19 7.02
CA LYS A 178 -4.07 -16.74 6.70
C LYS A 178 -2.73 -16.38 6.07
N ILE A 179 -1.61 -16.95 6.56
CA ILE A 179 -0.29 -16.70 5.97
C ILE A 179 -0.19 -17.23 4.54
N SER A 180 -0.81 -18.36 4.22
CA SER A 180 -0.83 -18.90 2.87
C SER A 180 -1.66 -18.04 1.92
N VAL A 181 -2.81 -17.55 2.39
CA VAL A 181 -3.65 -16.59 1.66
C VAL A 181 -2.89 -15.29 1.41
N LEU A 182 -2.24 -14.74 2.44
CA LEU A 182 -1.43 -13.52 2.32
C LEU A 182 -0.35 -13.64 1.26
N ARG A 183 0.41 -14.75 1.28
CA ARG A 183 1.47 -15.00 0.28
C ARG A 183 0.92 -14.96 -1.14
N GLN A 184 -0.20 -15.61 -1.40
CA GLN A 184 -0.82 -15.62 -2.73
C GLN A 184 -1.33 -14.22 -3.10
N THR A 185 -2.04 -13.54 -2.19
CA THR A 185 -2.59 -12.21 -2.45
C THR A 185 -1.51 -11.17 -2.75
N VAL A 186 -0.36 -11.22 -2.09
CA VAL A 186 0.77 -10.32 -2.39
C VAL A 186 1.35 -10.59 -3.79
N LYS A 187 1.44 -11.85 -4.21
CA LYS A 187 1.88 -12.20 -5.57
C LYS A 187 0.89 -11.68 -6.63
N ASP A 188 -0.40 -11.83 -6.39
CA ASP A 188 -1.45 -11.37 -7.30
C ASP A 188 -1.50 -9.84 -7.37
N PHE A 189 -1.33 -9.16 -6.24
CA PHE A 189 -1.22 -7.70 -6.18
C PHE A 189 -0.02 -7.18 -6.98
N TYR A 190 1.15 -7.79 -6.80
CA TYR A 190 2.34 -7.47 -7.59
C TYR A 190 2.06 -7.65 -9.10
N ALA A 191 1.51 -8.79 -9.51
CA ALA A 191 1.19 -9.06 -10.90
C ALA A 191 0.19 -8.03 -11.48
N SER A 192 -0.82 -7.64 -10.69
CA SER A 192 -1.79 -6.62 -11.06
C SER A 192 -1.13 -5.23 -11.29
N ILE A 193 -0.24 -4.82 -10.39
CA ILE A 193 0.48 -3.54 -10.52
C ILE A 193 1.41 -3.56 -11.75
N GLU A 194 2.23 -4.60 -11.91
CA GLU A 194 3.19 -4.68 -13.02
C GLU A 194 2.53 -4.83 -14.39
N SER A 195 1.37 -5.53 -14.49
CA SER A 195 0.64 -5.67 -15.75
C SER A 195 0.11 -4.34 -16.28
N ASN A 196 -0.05 -3.34 -15.42
CA ASN A 196 -0.54 -2.01 -15.77
C ASN A 196 0.57 -0.94 -15.78
N LYS A 197 1.83 -1.35 -15.58
CA LYS A 197 2.98 -0.45 -15.55
C LYS A 197 3.24 0.18 -16.92
N THR A 198 3.30 1.50 -16.97
CA THR A 198 3.62 2.23 -18.19
C THR A 198 5.14 2.21 -18.43
N GLN A 199 5.55 2.14 -19.69
CA GLN A 199 6.96 2.23 -20.07
C GLN A 199 7.57 3.55 -19.55
N GLY A 200 8.69 3.41 -18.83
CA GLY A 200 9.42 4.55 -18.25
C GLY A 200 8.96 4.96 -16.84
N THR A 201 7.97 4.26 -16.24
CA THR A 201 7.66 4.41 -14.80
C THR A 201 8.46 3.42 -13.96
N ARG A 202 8.86 3.87 -12.78
CA ARG A 202 9.52 3.04 -11.77
C ARG A 202 8.52 2.67 -10.68
N ILE A 203 8.39 1.38 -10.41
CA ILE A 203 7.63 0.88 -9.26
C ILE A 203 8.59 0.09 -8.37
N ARG A 204 8.66 0.45 -7.09
CA ARG A 204 9.48 -0.25 -6.09
C ARG A 204 8.60 -0.86 -5.01
N TYR A 205 9.00 -2.03 -4.58
CA TYR A 205 8.36 -2.77 -3.49
C TYR A 205 9.34 -2.91 -2.33
N GLY A 206 8.83 -2.75 -1.11
CA GLY A 206 9.54 -3.03 0.11
C GLY A 206 8.65 -3.85 1.04
N PHE A 207 9.27 -4.61 1.96
CA PHE A 207 8.56 -5.51 2.85
C PHE A 207 9.06 -5.38 4.28
N VAL A 208 8.14 -5.31 5.21
CA VAL A 208 8.40 -5.31 6.66
C VAL A 208 7.51 -6.38 7.29
N PRO A 209 7.93 -7.64 7.30
CA PRO A 209 7.27 -8.64 8.13
C PRO A 209 7.48 -8.27 9.60
N TYR A 210 6.40 -8.27 10.38
CA TYR A 210 6.48 -7.96 11.81
C TYR A 210 5.70 -8.98 12.65
N SER A 211 6.18 -9.19 13.85
CA SER A 211 5.49 -9.92 14.91
C SER A 211 5.86 -9.30 16.26
N THR A 212 6.50 -10.02 17.16
CA THR A 212 7.12 -9.47 18.38
C THR A 212 8.21 -8.46 18.04
N ASN A 213 8.90 -8.66 16.92
CA ASN A 213 10.02 -7.87 16.46
C ASN A 213 9.97 -7.64 14.94
N VAL A 214 10.96 -6.89 14.43
CA VAL A 214 11.23 -6.73 13.00
C VAL A 214 12.71 -7.03 12.74
N ASN A 215 13.00 -7.81 11.69
CA ASN A 215 14.34 -8.22 11.32
C ASN A 215 14.93 -7.24 10.29
N VAL A 216 15.78 -6.34 10.75
CA VAL A 216 16.35 -5.23 9.94
C VAL A 216 17.87 -5.13 10.04
N GLY A 217 18.53 -5.98 10.80
CA GLY A 217 19.94 -5.85 11.12
C GLY A 217 20.85 -5.80 9.90
N SER A 218 20.58 -6.61 8.87
CA SER A 218 21.34 -6.60 7.63
C SER A 218 21.19 -5.33 6.78
N LEU A 219 20.16 -4.54 7.05
CA LEU A 219 19.91 -3.26 6.36
C LEU A 219 20.68 -2.10 6.97
N LEU A 220 21.10 -2.24 8.25
CA LEU A 220 21.72 -1.17 9.01
C LEU A 220 23.23 -1.11 8.75
N GLN A 221 23.76 0.10 8.78
CA GLN A 221 25.20 0.31 8.79
C GLN A 221 25.77 0.00 10.18
N SER A 222 26.97 -0.56 10.25
CA SER A 222 27.60 -0.94 11.51
C SER A 222 27.82 0.26 12.47
N ASN A 223 28.06 1.45 11.93
CA ASN A 223 28.19 2.68 12.71
C ASN A 223 26.86 3.19 13.30
N TRP A 224 25.72 2.64 12.89
CA TRP A 224 24.39 2.91 13.47
C TRP A 224 24.08 2.01 14.67
N VAL A 225 24.97 1.10 14.98
CA VAL A 225 24.80 0.09 16.03
C VAL A 225 25.81 0.32 17.15
N ALA A 226 25.35 0.24 18.39
CA ALA A 226 26.19 0.36 19.57
C ALA A 226 27.21 -0.79 19.64
N GLN A 227 28.45 -0.51 20.09
CA GLN A 227 29.46 -1.55 20.28
C GLN A 227 29.29 -2.34 21.58
N THR A 228 28.70 -1.71 22.58
CA THR A 228 28.36 -2.33 23.85
C THR A 228 26.95 -1.94 24.22
N ALA A 229 26.18 -2.89 24.69
CA ALA A 229 24.80 -2.66 25.10
C ALA A 229 24.42 -3.52 26.30
N ASN A 230 23.40 -3.08 27.03
CA ASN A 230 22.88 -3.77 28.20
C ASN A 230 21.81 -4.77 27.83
N TYR A 231 21.89 -5.97 28.39
CA TYR A 231 20.95 -7.07 28.18
C TYR A 231 20.59 -7.72 29.52
N GLU A 232 19.37 -8.22 29.64
CA GLU A 232 18.97 -9.11 30.73
C GLU A 232 19.64 -10.47 30.50
N SER A 233 20.66 -10.79 31.31
CA SER A 233 21.45 -12.01 31.14
C SER A 233 21.89 -12.57 32.48
N ARG A 234 22.89 -13.47 32.48
CA ARG A 234 23.45 -14.03 33.71
C ARG A 234 24.96 -14.18 33.64
N GLU A 235 25.58 -14.11 34.80
CA GLU A 235 27.01 -14.41 34.99
C GLU A 235 27.26 -15.21 36.27
N ALA A 236 28.36 -15.92 36.32
CA ALA A 236 28.75 -16.67 37.51
C ALA A 236 29.47 -15.76 38.52
N VAL A 237 28.94 -15.66 39.72
CA VAL A 237 29.50 -14.83 40.77
C VAL A 237 29.84 -15.65 42.04
N SER A 238 30.80 -15.18 42.84
CA SER A 238 31.12 -15.75 44.14
C SER A 238 30.22 -15.12 45.20
N THR A 239 29.52 -15.96 45.95
CA THR A 239 28.69 -15.53 47.08
C THR A 239 29.17 -16.20 48.37
N PRO A 240 28.73 -15.76 49.56
CA PRO A 240 29.06 -16.46 50.82
C PRO A 240 28.63 -17.94 50.82
N SER A 241 27.61 -18.30 50.03
CA SER A 241 27.07 -19.65 49.88
C SER A 241 27.74 -20.47 48.77
N GLY A 242 28.82 -19.96 48.17
CA GLY A 242 29.50 -20.58 47.04
C GLY A 242 29.22 -19.85 45.72
N LYS A 243 29.66 -20.42 44.59
CA LYS A 243 29.42 -19.83 43.26
C LYS A 243 27.99 -20.06 42.82
N GLN A 244 27.35 -18.99 42.35
CA GLN A 244 25.96 -18.98 41.90
C GLN A 244 25.83 -18.23 40.59
N TRP A 245 24.77 -18.51 39.79
CA TRP A 245 24.35 -17.64 38.70
C TRP A 245 23.65 -16.41 39.30
N GLN A 246 24.13 -15.26 38.88
CA GLN A 246 23.47 -13.97 39.13
C GLN A 246 22.78 -13.55 37.82
N TYR A 247 21.49 -13.31 37.87
CA TYR A 247 20.68 -12.82 36.76
C TYR A 247 20.45 -11.33 36.95
N HIS A 248 20.87 -10.54 35.97
CA HIS A 248 20.77 -9.08 36.04
C HIS A 248 20.98 -8.46 34.66
N THR A 249 20.78 -7.14 34.57
CA THR A 249 21.16 -6.38 33.38
C THR A 249 22.68 -6.26 33.33
N MET A 250 23.32 -6.75 32.29
CA MET A 250 24.77 -6.70 32.12
C MET A 250 25.16 -6.14 30.74
N ALA A 251 26.32 -5.47 30.71
CA ALA A 251 26.90 -4.92 29.49
C ALA A 251 27.59 -6.02 28.68
N ILE A 252 27.20 -6.17 27.40
CA ILE A 252 27.79 -7.13 26.49
C ILE A 252 28.39 -6.38 25.30
N ASN A 253 29.63 -6.74 24.94
CA ASN A 253 30.30 -6.21 23.76
C ASN A 253 29.78 -6.92 22.51
N VAL A 254 29.06 -6.22 21.65
CA VAL A 254 28.52 -6.69 20.38
C VAL A 254 29.33 -6.23 19.17
N GLY A 255 30.45 -5.54 19.40
CA GLY A 255 31.38 -5.11 18.34
C GLY A 255 31.79 -6.21 17.38
N PRO A 256 32.06 -7.47 17.83
CA PRO A 256 32.39 -8.56 16.92
C PRO A 256 31.31 -8.89 15.86
N LEU A 257 30.07 -8.50 16.06
CA LEU A 257 29.00 -8.64 15.07
C LEU A 257 29.06 -7.58 13.96
N GLN A 258 29.91 -6.58 14.09
CA GLN A 258 30.06 -5.49 13.10
C GLN A 258 31.11 -5.87 12.06
N ASN A 259 30.70 -5.94 10.78
CA ASN A 259 31.64 -6.19 9.69
C ASN A 259 32.27 -4.87 9.22
N GLY A 260 33.52 -4.65 9.59
CA GLY A 260 34.27 -3.42 9.24
C GLY A 260 34.47 -3.23 7.72
N GLU A 261 34.56 -4.30 6.93
CA GLU A 261 34.80 -4.22 5.49
C GLU A 261 33.56 -3.79 4.70
N THR A 262 32.36 -4.31 5.07
CA THR A 262 31.11 -3.99 4.37
C THR A 262 30.30 -2.91 5.07
N ASN A 263 30.76 -2.41 6.21
CA ASN A 263 30.01 -1.48 7.07
C ASN A 263 28.60 -1.99 7.41
N LYS A 264 28.43 -3.29 7.62
CA LYS A 264 27.16 -3.94 7.96
C LYS A 264 27.30 -4.87 9.15
N LEU A 265 26.18 -5.33 9.70
CA LEU A 265 26.17 -6.40 10.69
C LEU A 265 26.32 -7.77 10.02
N ILE A 266 26.96 -8.69 10.72
CA ILE A 266 27.17 -10.07 10.27
C ILE A 266 25.97 -10.90 10.72
N LYS A 267 25.00 -11.09 9.82
CA LYS A 267 23.88 -12.01 10.06
C LYS A 267 24.41 -13.44 10.20
N GLY A 268 23.95 -14.16 11.22
CA GLY A 268 24.48 -15.47 11.57
C GLY A 268 25.87 -15.42 12.23
N GLY A 269 26.38 -14.20 12.50
CA GLY A 269 27.55 -14.03 13.36
C GLY A 269 27.22 -14.38 14.81
N SER A 270 28.23 -14.75 15.59
CA SER A 270 28.07 -15.08 17.01
C SER A 270 29.06 -14.35 17.89
N ILE A 271 28.68 -14.19 19.14
CA ILE A 271 29.59 -13.75 20.22
C ILE A 271 29.59 -14.78 21.33
N LYS A 272 30.72 -14.89 22.02
CA LYS A 272 30.87 -15.82 23.15
C LYS A 272 30.56 -15.13 24.46
N ILE A 273 29.64 -15.71 25.23
CA ILE A 273 29.25 -15.24 26.55
C ILE A 273 29.37 -16.39 27.55
N LYS A 274 30.03 -16.14 28.69
CA LYS A 274 30.20 -17.12 29.78
C LYS A 274 28.92 -17.29 30.59
N MET A 275 27.93 -17.95 30.05
CA MET A 275 26.63 -18.17 30.68
C MET A 275 26.17 -19.66 30.63
N GLY A 276 26.96 -20.53 30.06
CA GLY A 276 26.72 -21.99 30.01
C GLY A 276 27.37 -22.73 31.15
N GLY A 277 27.15 -24.06 31.21
CA GLY A 277 27.75 -24.92 32.22
C GLY A 277 27.16 -24.73 33.64
N THR A 278 28.01 -24.78 34.63
CA THR A 278 27.63 -24.55 36.04
C THR A 278 28.28 -23.27 36.56
N PRO A 279 27.75 -22.66 37.64
CA PRO A 279 28.38 -21.48 38.23
C PRO A 279 29.84 -21.69 38.66
N SER A 280 30.19 -22.93 39.03
CA SER A 280 31.56 -23.29 39.43
C SER A 280 32.50 -23.52 38.25
N ALA A 281 31.94 -23.87 37.07
CA ALA A 281 32.64 -24.10 35.84
C ALA A 281 31.84 -23.48 34.66
N PRO A 282 31.84 -22.15 34.55
CA PRO A 282 31.10 -21.46 33.51
C PRO A 282 31.73 -21.70 32.13
N LEU A 283 30.91 -22.04 31.15
CA LEU A 283 31.29 -22.28 29.76
C LEU A 283 30.85 -21.13 28.85
N ASP A 284 31.63 -20.89 27.81
CA ASP A 284 31.24 -20.01 26.74
C ASP A 284 30.07 -20.60 25.94
N VAL A 285 29.08 -19.79 25.67
CA VAL A 285 27.96 -20.09 24.76
C VAL A 285 28.11 -19.18 23.55
N ASP A 286 28.01 -19.76 22.36
CA ASP A 286 27.94 -18.98 21.13
C ASP A 286 26.51 -18.43 20.98
N VAL A 287 26.37 -17.12 21.17
CA VAL A 287 25.10 -16.40 21.04
C VAL A 287 25.00 -15.87 19.61
N LEU A 288 24.06 -16.42 18.87
CA LEU A 288 23.83 -16.08 17.46
C LEU A 288 23.08 -14.73 17.34
N PHE A 289 23.32 -14.07 16.22
CA PHE A 289 22.60 -12.87 15.82
C PHE A 289 21.76 -13.18 14.58
N ASP A 290 20.43 -13.25 14.73
CA ASP A 290 19.48 -13.62 13.66
C ASP A 290 18.99 -12.44 12.84
N GLY A 291 19.37 -11.21 13.22
CA GLY A 291 19.09 -9.99 12.49
C GLY A 291 18.02 -9.09 13.10
N CYS A 292 17.32 -9.51 14.15
CA CYS A 292 16.43 -8.61 14.88
C CYS A 292 17.20 -7.61 15.73
N MET A 293 16.61 -6.42 15.92
CA MET A 293 17.28 -5.31 16.62
C MET A 293 16.44 -4.82 17.80
N GLU A 294 17.11 -4.51 18.92
CA GLU A 294 16.52 -3.66 19.94
C GLU A 294 16.55 -2.20 19.50
N GLU A 295 15.49 -1.48 19.84
CA GLU A 295 15.31 -0.07 19.50
C GLU A 295 16.26 0.87 20.23
N ARG A 296 16.38 2.06 19.68
CA ARG A 296 17.11 3.20 20.25
C ARG A 296 16.52 3.64 21.59
N ALA A 297 17.13 4.59 22.25
CA ALA A 297 16.63 5.11 23.52
C ALA A 297 15.19 5.61 23.40
N THR A 298 14.43 5.37 24.46
CA THR A 298 13.05 5.81 24.63
C THR A 298 12.75 6.00 26.11
N TYR A 299 11.55 6.46 26.43
CA TYR A 299 11.07 6.64 27.80
C TYR A 299 9.59 6.29 27.92
N VAL A 300 9.12 6.12 29.14
CA VAL A 300 7.69 5.95 29.42
C VAL A 300 6.96 7.25 29.11
N ILE A 301 6.04 7.21 28.16
CA ILE A 301 5.31 8.38 27.66
C ILE A 301 3.91 8.40 28.26
N ASP A 302 3.59 9.43 29.03
CA ASP A 302 2.28 9.64 29.65
C ASP A 302 1.36 10.56 28.84
N ASP A 303 1.93 11.32 27.89
CA ASP A 303 1.20 12.21 26.99
C ASP A 303 1.74 12.13 25.57
N TYR A 304 1.03 11.41 24.71
CA TYR A 304 1.40 11.24 23.29
C TYR A 304 1.10 12.46 22.40
N ASN A 305 0.50 13.52 22.93
CA ASN A 305 0.36 14.79 22.22
C ASN A 305 1.64 15.64 22.31
N ASN A 306 2.49 15.37 23.32
CA ASN A 306 3.71 16.11 23.60
C ASN A 306 4.92 15.18 23.72
N VAL A 307 5.18 14.37 22.69
CA VAL A 307 6.33 13.44 22.68
C VAL A 307 7.62 14.20 22.44
N ASP A 308 8.56 14.04 23.36
CA ASP A 308 9.93 14.54 23.20
C ASP A 308 10.77 13.56 22.37
N LEU A 309 10.93 13.81 21.08
CA LEU A 309 11.70 12.97 20.17
C LEU A 309 13.22 12.98 20.46
N THR A 310 13.71 13.90 21.26
CA THR A 310 15.12 13.85 21.71
C THR A 310 15.36 12.74 22.72
N ARG A 311 14.30 12.25 23.38
CA ARG A 311 14.28 11.15 24.34
C ARG A 311 13.64 9.88 23.74
N ALA A 312 12.51 10.01 23.03
CA ALA A 312 11.86 8.92 22.32
C ALA A 312 12.45 8.77 20.90
N ARG A 313 13.73 8.47 20.84
CA ARG A 313 14.46 8.37 19.58
C ARG A 313 13.97 7.25 18.67
N ASP A 314 13.36 6.24 19.23
CA ASP A 314 12.75 5.13 18.53
C ASP A 314 11.50 5.55 17.74
N LEU A 315 10.75 6.58 18.18
CA LEU A 315 9.59 7.12 17.47
C LEU A 315 9.97 8.14 16.38
N ASP A 316 11.20 8.64 16.38
CA ASP A 316 11.68 9.46 15.27
C ASP A 316 12.08 8.57 14.10
N ILE A 317 11.26 8.55 13.05
CA ILE A 317 11.48 7.69 11.88
C ILE A 317 12.63 8.16 10.98
N ASP A 318 13.10 9.40 11.16
CA ASP A 318 14.11 10.02 10.29
C ASP A 318 15.47 10.19 10.92
N ALA A 319 15.55 10.25 12.26
CA ALA A 319 16.80 10.55 12.94
C ALA A 319 17.90 9.53 12.59
N VAL A 320 19.01 10.04 12.06
CA VAL A 320 20.20 9.23 11.75
C VAL A 320 21.00 9.01 13.04
N PRO A 321 21.40 7.77 13.35
CA PRO A 321 22.24 7.49 14.52
C PRO A 321 23.60 8.17 14.45
N ILE A 322 24.08 8.58 15.61
CA ILE A 322 25.41 9.19 15.78
C ILE A 322 26.36 8.14 16.32
N LYS A 323 27.42 7.81 15.56
CA LYS A 323 28.44 6.84 15.98
C LYS A 323 29.01 7.23 17.34
N GLY A 324 29.07 6.27 18.26
CA GLY A 324 29.59 6.46 19.60
C GLY A 324 28.63 7.16 20.59
N THR A 325 27.36 7.38 20.17
CA THR A 325 26.29 7.87 21.05
C THR A 325 25.23 6.79 21.20
N PRO A 326 25.35 5.89 22.21
CA PRO A 326 24.55 4.67 22.32
C PRO A 326 23.03 4.91 22.31
N ASP A 327 22.54 6.02 22.86
CA ASP A 327 21.13 6.36 22.90
C ASP A 327 20.52 6.57 21.51
N THR A 328 21.35 6.96 20.53
CA THR A 328 20.93 7.15 19.15
C THR A 328 21.06 5.89 18.30
N GLN A 329 21.72 4.85 18.81
CA GLN A 329 22.10 3.65 18.08
C GLN A 329 21.21 2.46 18.46
N TRP A 330 20.98 1.58 17.48
CA TRP A 330 20.31 0.29 17.72
C TRP A 330 21.26 -0.71 18.38
N LYS A 331 20.69 -1.79 18.91
CA LYS A 331 21.43 -2.91 19.51
C LYS A 331 21.02 -4.21 18.84
N PRO A 332 21.93 -5.14 18.51
CA PRO A 332 21.55 -6.48 18.09
C PRO A 332 20.70 -7.16 19.16
N MET A 333 19.63 -7.85 18.80
CA MET A 333 18.97 -8.76 19.73
C MET A 333 19.82 -10.01 19.91
N LEU A 334 19.95 -10.43 21.15
CA LEU A 334 20.74 -11.59 21.56
C LEU A 334 19.81 -12.59 22.25
N ASP A 335 19.04 -13.33 21.43
CA ASP A 335 17.95 -14.18 21.87
C ASP A 335 18.38 -15.23 22.88
N ASP A 336 19.58 -15.80 22.67
CA ASP A 336 20.18 -16.79 23.54
C ASP A 336 20.80 -16.20 24.82
N ALA A 337 21.05 -14.89 24.86
CA ALA A 337 21.55 -14.22 26.05
C ALA A 337 20.44 -13.69 26.97
N ALA A 338 19.22 -13.58 26.47
CA ALA A 338 18.11 -13.00 27.21
C ALA A 338 17.49 -13.99 28.21
N TRP A 339 17.57 -13.68 29.51
CA TRP A 339 17.02 -14.48 30.60
C TRP A 339 15.82 -13.81 31.26
N LEU A 340 14.72 -14.55 31.36
CA LEU A 340 13.43 -14.08 31.86
C LEU A 340 13.38 -14.21 33.40
N ARG A 341 14.27 -13.51 34.09
CA ARG A 341 14.53 -13.68 35.53
C ARG A 341 13.36 -13.38 36.47
N ALA A 342 12.31 -12.73 35.98
CA ALA A 342 11.13 -12.44 36.80
C ALA A 342 10.09 -13.58 36.79
N PHE A 343 10.23 -14.55 35.88
CA PHE A 343 9.25 -15.60 35.66
C PHE A 343 9.89 -16.97 35.72
N SER A 344 9.17 -17.92 36.33
CA SER A 344 9.45 -19.34 36.18
C SER A 344 8.63 -19.87 35.00
N ILE A 345 9.31 -20.19 33.90
CA ILE A 345 8.69 -20.62 32.64
C ILE A 345 9.13 -22.04 32.34
N THR A 346 8.15 -22.93 32.17
CA THR A 346 8.39 -24.33 31.77
C THR A 346 7.66 -24.59 30.45
N LYS A 347 8.39 -25.11 29.47
CA LYS A 347 7.81 -25.60 28.21
C LYS A 347 7.33 -27.03 28.40
N ASN A 348 6.02 -27.25 28.27
CA ASN A 348 5.41 -28.55 28.38
C ASN A 348 5.70 -29.44 27.16
N TRP A 349 5.47 -30.74 27.28
CA TRP A 349 5.69 -31.70 26.19
C TRP A 349 4.86 -31.39 24.90
N ASN A 350 3.71 -30.75 25.05
CA ASN A 350 2.84 -30.32 23.95
C ASN A 350 3.21 -28.94 23.36
N GLY A 351 4.33 -28.35 23.81
CA GLY A 351 4.80 -27.04 23.37
C GLY A 351 4.17 -25.85 24.09
N SER A 352 3.12 -26.06 24.93
CA SER A 352 2.54 -24.97 25.72
C SER A 352 3.49 -24.51 26.84
N LEU A 353 3.34 -23.26 27.27
CA LEU A 353 4.13 -22.70 28.36
C LEU A 353 3.32 -22.68 29.65
N SER A 354 3.91 -23.20 30.73
CA SER A 354 3.45 -22.97 32.12
C SER A 354 4.26 -21.82 32.68
N ILE A 355 3.61 -20.69 32.95
CA ILE A 355 4.24 -19.49 33.47
C ILE A 355 3.76 -19.27 34.89
N SER A 356 4.70 -19.17 35.83
CA SER A 356 4.43 -18.82 37.21
C SER A 356 5.41 -17.76 37.68
N GLY A 357 5.05 -17.05 38.73
CA GLY A 357 5.82 -15.92 39.24
C GLY A 357 5.20 -14.59 38.84
N SER A 358 5.75 -13.57 39.38
CA SER A 358 5.34 -12.18 39.14
C SER A 358 6.60 -11.33 39.06
N TRP A 359 6.64 -10.46 38.06
CA TRP A 359 7.68 -9.43 37.96
C TRP A 359 7.59 -8.40 39.10
N GLN A 360 6.50 -8.39 39.90
CA GLN A 360 6.33 -7.49 41.05
C GLN A 360 7.39 -7.76 42.11
N GLY A 361 8.25 -6.78 42.32
CA GLY A 361 9.32 -6.81 43.33
C GLY A 361 10.68 -7.32 42.86
N THR A 362 10.83 -7.82 41.63
CA THR A 362 12.12 -8.32 41.09
C THR A 362 12.74 -7.45 40.01
N THR A 363 12.09 -6.35 39.65
CA THR A 363 12.41 -5.55 38.45
C THR A 363 13.71 -4.71 38.58
N THR A 364 14.17 -4.42 39.77
CA THR A 364 15.31 -3.50 39.98
C THR A 364 16.54 -4.13 40.64
N GLY A 365 16.50 -5.41 40.97
CA GLY A 365 17.59 -6.10 41.67
C GLY A 365 18.16 -7.30 40.92
N SER A 366 19.30 -7.77 41.37
CA SER A 366 19.86 -9.04 40.92
C SER A 366 19.09 -10.21 41.52
N ALA A 367 18.80 -11.24 40.71
CA ALA A 367 18.29 -12.51 41.20
C ALA A 367 19.39 -13.58 41.19
N TYR A 368 19.36 -14.47 42.13
CA TYR A 368 20.34 -15.58 42.24
C TYR A 368 19.68 -16.92 41.94
N SER A 369 20.46 -17.94 41.64
CA SER A 369 20.08 -19.20 41.01
C SER A 369 19.19 -20.17 41.81
N THR A 370 18.16 -19.66 42.43
CA THR A 370 17.14 -20.50 43.10
C THR A 370 15.86 -20.69 42.28
N GLY A 371 15.75 -20.02 41.12
CA GLY A 371 14.57 -20.07 40.26
C GLY A 371 14.85 -20.78 38.93
N ASN A 372 13.81 -21.38 38.36
CA ASN A 372 13.83 -21.95 37.01
C ASN A 372 13.63 -20.81 35.98
N TYR A 373 14.58 -19.88 35.91
CA TYR A 373 14.53 -18.82 34.92
C TYR A 373 14.85 -19.37 33.54
N ALA A 374 13.99 -19.09 32.58
CA ALA A 374 14.14 -19.57 31.22
C ALA A 374 14.93 -18.56 30.37
N GLN A 375 15.68 -19.09 29.43
CA GLN A 375 16.23 -18.33 28.31
C GLN A 375 15.11 -18.06 27.31
N ALA A 376 14.98 -16.83 26.82
CA ALA A 376 13.85 -16.42 25.98
C ALA A 376 13.71 -17.25 24.71
N ASN A 377 14.81 -17.51 24.01
CA ASN A 377 14.82 -18.34 22.81
C ASN A 377 14.40 -19.79 23.08
N ALA A 378 14.95 -20.40 24.13
CA ALA A 378 14.67 -21.79 24.48
C ALA A 378 13.17 -22.08 24.71
N VAL A 379 12.41 -21.10 25.17
CA VAL A 379 10.96 -21.21 25.38
C VAL A 379 10.12 -20.61 24.27
N GLY A 380 10.74 -20.10 23.17
CA GLY A 380 10.04 -19.55 22.02
C GLY A 380 9.44 -18.15 22.25
N LEU A 381 10.00 -17.37 23.15
CA LEU A 381 9.56 -16.02 23.50
C LEU A 381 10.48 -14.92 22.95
N ALA A 382 11.27 -15.24 21.92
CA ALA A 382 12.16 -14.30 21.21
C ALA A 382 11.95 -14.42 19.69
N ALA A 383 10.71 -14.25 19.22
CA ALA A 383 10.41 -14.41 17.79
C ALA A 383 11.08 -13.32 16.95
N CYS A 384 11.87 -13.74 15.95
CA CYS A 384 12.49 -12.89 14.96
C CYS A 384 11.96 -13.28 13.57
N PRO A 385 11.15 -12.44 12.91
CA PRO A 385 10.53 -12.75 11.62
C PRO A 385 11.52 -12.76 10.46
N ALA A 386 11.04 -13.05 9.26
CA ALA A 386 11.81 -12.95 8.04
C ALA A 386 12.39 -11.54 7.86
N GLU A 387 13.54 -11.45 7.19
CA GLU A 387 14.27 -10.20 6.99
C GLU A 387 13.46 -9.18 6.18
N ALA A 388 13.39 -7.95 6.65
CA ALA A 388 12.77 -6.84 5.93
C ALA A 388 13.51 -6.53 4.61
N ARG A 389 12.81 -5.95 3.65
CA ARG A 389 13.37 -5.54 2.36
C ARG A 389 13.17 -4.05 2.13
N LYS A 390 14.24 -3.36 1.77
CA LYS A 390 14.17 -1.96 1.32
C LYS A 390 13.40 -1.85 0.01
N LEU A 391 12.94 -0.64 -0.32
CA LEU A 391 12.33 -0.34 -1.61
C LEU A 391 13.28 -0.68 -2.77
N ALA A 392 12.87 -1.57 -3.64
CA ALA A 392 13.59 -1.96 -4.85
C ALA A 392 12.62 -2.34 -5.97
N GLU A 393 13.03 -2.17 -7.23
CA GLU A 393 12.37 -2.86 -8.34
C GLU A 393 12.68 -4.35 -8.17
N MET A 394 11.66 -5.18 -8.21
CA MET A 394 11.77 -6.63 -7.99
C MET A 394 11.14 -7.38 -9.15
N SER A 395 11.67 -8.54 -9.51
CA SER A 395 11.01 -9.44 -10.43
C SER A 395 9.88 -10.22 -9.74
N ALA A 396 8.97 -10.81 -10.52
CA ALA A 396 7.93 -11.69 -9.99
C ALA A 396 8.52 -12.88 -9.22
N SER A 397 9.65 -13.41 -9.67
CA SER A 397 10.37 -14.50 -8.99
C SER A 397 10.93 -14.06 -7.64
N ASP A 398 11.50 -12.83 -7.57
CA ASP A 398 12.04 -12.30 -6.31
C ASP A 398 10.93 -12.11 -5.27
N VAL A 399 9.80 -11.53 -5.69
CA VAL A 399 8.63 -11.36 -4.81
C VAL A 399 8.08 -12.71 -4.37
N ALA A 400 7.89 -13.65 -5.30
CA ALA A 400 7.36 -14.98 -4.97
C ALA A 400 8.29 -15.72 -3.98
N THR A 401 9.59 -15.77 -4.26
CA THR A 401 10.57 -16.41 -3.38
C THR A 401 10.58 -15.79 -1.99
N TYR A 402 10.49 -14.46 -1.93
CA TYR A 402 10.50 -13.75 -0.66
C TYR A 402 9.24 -14.03 0.17
N VAL A 403 8.05 -13.87 -0.42
CA VAL A 403 6.80 -14.06 0.34
C VAL A 403 6.56 -15.52 0.71
N ASP A 404 7.02 -16.48 -0.10
CA ASP A 404 6.92 -17.90 0.23
C ASP A 404 7.81 -18.28 1.43
N GLY A 405 8.86 -17.50 1.70
CA GLY A 405 9.72 -17.63 2.89
C GLY A 405 9.18 -17.01 4.17
N LEU A 406 8.04 -16.31 4.15
CA LEU A 406 7.43 -15.73 5.36
C LEU A 406 6.89 -16.84 6.26
N ASN A 407 7.22 -16.83 7.54
CA ASN A 407 6.74 -17.79 8.52
C ASN A 407 6.07 -17.06 9.68
N ALA A 408 4.94 -17.60 10.13
CA ALA A 408 4.15 -17.02 11.20
C ALA A 408 4.61 -17.51 12.57
N ALA A 409 5.02 -16.56 13.44
CA ALA A 409 5.42 -16.82 14.83
C ALA A 409 5.42 -15.53 15.65
N GLY A 410 5.31 -15.66 16.99
CA GLY A 410 5.38 -14.54 17.92
C GLY A 410 4.06 -13.83 18.16
N SER A 411 4.11 -12.74 18.87
CA SER A 411 2.98 -11.93 19.34
C SER A 411 2.82 -10.65 18.53
N THR A 412 1.69 -9.95 18.70
CA THR A 412 1.31 -8.83 17.82
C THR A 412 1.71 -7.48 18.42
N TYR A 413 2.76 -6.89 17.83
CA TYR A 413 3.28 -5.56 18.19
C TYR A 413 3.18 -4.62 16.97
N HIS A 414 2.04 -3.97 16.79
CA HIS A 414 1.76 -3.13 15.64
C HIS A 414 2.71 -1.93 15.50
N ASP A 415 3.15 -1.37 16.62
CA ASP A 415 4.00 -0.18 16.63
C ASP A 415 5.34 -0.41 15.95
N ILE A 416 6.02 -1.52 16.23
CA ILE A 416 7.32 -1.80 15.64
C ILE A 416 7.24 -2.01 14.12
N GLY A 417 6.16 -2.65 13.65
CA GLY A 417 5.87 -2.77 12.22
C GLY A 417 5.69 -1.41 11.54
N MET A 418 4.86 -0.53 12.14
CA MET A 418 4.61 0.82 11.61
C MET A 418 5.87 1.70 11.64
N ILE A 419 6.65 1.65 12.74
CA ILE A 419 7.90 2.41 12.89
C ILE A 419 8.88 2.01 11.78
N TRP A 420 9.12 0.72 11.56
CA TRP A 420 10.05 0.26 10.53
C TRP A 420 9.52 0.44 9.12
N GLY A 421 8.22 0.26 8.89
CA GLY A 421 7.57 0.63 7.63
C GLY A 421 7.81 2.10 7.29
N GLY A 422 7.64 2.99 8.26
CA GLY A 422 7.91 4.41 8.13
C GLY A 422 9.37 4.73 7.81
N ARG A 423 10.32 4.11 8.52
CA ARG A 423 11.76 4.32 8.27
C ARG A 423 12.19 3.87 6.87
N LEU A 424 11.67 2.73 6.41
CA LEU A 424 12.06 2.15 5.11
C LEU A 424 11.42 2.87 3.92
N ILE A 425 10.32 3.60 4.12
CA ILE A 425 9.68 4.36 3.04
C ILE A 425 10.00 5.86 3.09
N SER A 426 10.48 6.38 4.23
CA SER A 426 10.73 7.81 4.39
C SER A 426 11.71 8.36 3.35
N PRO A 427 11.38 9.46 2.66
CA PRO A 427 12.30 10.13 1.74
C PRO A 427 13.37 10.97 2.45
N THR A 428 13.27 11.16 3.76
CA THR A 428 14.13 12.08 4.53
C THR A 428 14.88 11.42 5.68
N GLY A 429 14.67 10.10 5.92
CA GLY A 429 15.29 9.34 7.00
C GLY A 429 16.63 8.70 6.66
N ILE A 430 16.94 7.61 7.37
CA ILE A 430 18.20 6.86 7.24
C ILE A 430 18.44 6.27 5.83
N PHE A 431 17.39 6.15 5.03
CA PHE A 431 17.45 5.68 3.63
C PHE A 431 17.14 6.80 2.62
N ALA A 432 17.25 8.06 3.00
CA ALA A 432 16.93 9.21 2.15
C ALA A 432 17.68 9.20 0.81
N SER A 433 18.95 8.76 0.80
CA SER A 433 19.76 8.66 -0.42
C SER A 433 19.20 7.65 -1.43
N GLU A 434 18.44 6.66 -0.97
CA GLU A 434 17.82 5.62 -1.81
C GLU A 434 16.35 5.94 -2.13
N ASN A 435 15.66 6.67 -1.24
CA ASN A 435 14.22 6.92 -1.31
C ASN A 435 13.84 8.29 -1.91
N GLY A 436 14.83 9.07 -2.34
CA GLY A 436 14.61 10.37 -2.97
C GLY A 436 13.83 10.28 -4.29
N ASP A 437 13.40 11.41 -4.78
CA ASP A 437 12.71 11.55 -6.05
C ASP A 437 13.64 11.20 -7.22
N VAL A 438 13.07 10.63 -8.30
CA VAL A 438 13.82 10.16 -9.46
C VAL A 438 13.76 11.16 -10.58
N ASN A 439 14.93 11.62 -11.05
CA ASN A 439 15.05 12.56 -12.16
C ASN A 439 14.21 13.83 -11.96
N GLY A 440 14.11 14.32 -10.72
CA GLY A 440 13.30 15.47 -10.35
C GLY A 440 11.79 15.25 -10.39
N ARG A 441 11.33 14.00 -10.52
CA ARG A 441 9.92 13.62 -10.45
C ARG A 441 9.62 13.01 -9.09
N PRO A 442 8.62 13.51 -8.37
CA PRO A 442 8.21 12.93 -7.09
C PRO A 442 7.67 11.51 -7.28
N SER A 443 7.99 10.63 -6.32
CA SER A 443 7.38 9.31 -6.24
C SER A 443 6.12 9.36 -5.37
N MET A 444 5.04 8.73 -5.81
CA MET A 444 3.90 8.44 -4.96
C MET A 444 4.29 7.35 -3.96
N ARG A 445 4.00 7.56 -2.68
CA ARG A 445 4.40 6.63 -1.62
C ARG A 445 3.18 6.05 -0.93
N HIS A 446 3.11 4.72 -0.88
CA HIS A 446 2.03 3.98 -0.26
C HIS A 446 2.60 2.98 0.75
N LEU A 447 2.08 3.03 1.98
CA LEU A 447 2.35 2.04 3.01
C LEU A 447 1.09 1.21 3.23
N ILE A 448 1.16 -0.09 3.01
CA ILE A 448 0.06 -1.03 3.23
C ILE A 448 0.36 -1.78 4.52
N PHE A 449 -0.42 -1.50 5.56
CA PHE A 449 -0.34 -2.16 6.86
C PHE A 449 -1.41 -3.23 6.93
N LEU A 450 -1.01 -4.49 7.05
CA LEU A 450 -1.90 -5.63 7.17
C LEU A 450 -1.73 -6.28 8.54
N THR A 451 -2.85 -6.57 9.20
CA THR A 451 -2.90 -7.34 10.46
C THR A 451 -4.05 -8.33 10.46
N ASP A 452 -3.89 -9.45 11.17
CA ASP A 452 -4.93 -10.46 11.37
C ASP A 452 -5.48 -10.48 12.80
N GLY A 453 -5.05 -9.55 13.65
CA GLY A 453 -5.43 -9.53 15.05
C GLY A 453 -5.40 -8.15 15.69
N GLU A 454 -5.85 -8.12 16.94
CA GLU A 454 -5.67 -6.98 17.82
C GLU A 454 -4.24 -6.95 18.38
N THR A 455 -3.85 -5.80 18.92
CA THR A 455 -2.57 -5.66 19.65
C THR A 455 -2.54 -6.64 20.81
N ALA A 456 -1.60 -7.57 20.80
CA ALA A 456 -1.48 -8.64 21.80
C ALA A 456 -0.03 -8.81 22.29
N PRO A 457 0.52 -7.83 23.02
CA PRO A 457 1.86 -7.92 23.56
C PRO A 457 1.90 -8.85 24.77
N LEU A 458 3.04 -9.52 24.96
CA LEU A 458 3.30 -10.39 26.12
C LEU A 458 4.42 -9.79 26.96
N GLU A 459 4.16 -9.51 28.22
CA GLU A 459 5.12 -8.89 29.16
C GLU A 459 6.41 -9.71 29.34
N TYR A 460 6.33 -11.03 29.14
CA TYR A 460 7.46 -11.96 29.28
C TYR A 460 8.15 -12.30 27.94
N SER A 461 7.79 -11.65 26.84
CA SER A 461 8.52 -11.80 25.59
C SER A 461 9.76 -10.90 25.56
N TYR A 462 10.79 -11.41 24.88
CA TYR A 462 11.95 -10.58 24.51
C TYR A 462 11.62 -9.83 23.22
N THR A 463 11.50 -8.53 23.35
CA THR A 463 11.03 -7.62 22.31
C THR A 463 12.14 -6.68 21.84
N SER A 464 11.84 -5.88 20.82
CA SER A 464 12.70 -4.75 20.42
C SER A 464 12.95 -3.72 21.55
N TYR A 465 12.32 -3.88 22.70
CA TYR A 465 12.52 -3.03 23.89
C TYR A 465 13.10 -3.79 25.08
N GLY A 466 13.62 -4.99 24.83
CA GLY A 466 14.07 -5.89 25.86
C GLY A 466 12.93 -6.71 26.46
N VAL A 467 13.08 -7.19 27.68
CA VAL A 467 12.00 -7.82 28.47
C VAL A 467 11.27 -6.71 29.20
N GLU A 468 10.08 -6.37 28.78
CA GLU A 468 9.38 -5.11 29.13
C GLU A 468 9.39 -4.76 30.62
N PRO A 469 8.98 -5.63 31.57
CA PRO A 469 8.93 -5.31 32.99
C PRO A 469 10.32 -5.21 33.64
N LEU A 470 11.36 -5.77 33.02
CA LEU A 470 12.74 -5.74 33.51
C LEU A 470 13.51 -4.56 32.94
N SER A 471 13.41 -4.38 31.63
CA SER A 471 14.13 -3.33 30.90
C SER A 471 13.51 -1.94 31.07
N GLN A 472 12.21 -1.86 31.31
CA GLN A 472 11.42 -0.66 31.65
C GLN A 472 11.71 0.55 30.75
N ARG A 473 11.93 0.30 29.47
CA ARG A 473 12.38 1.34 28.54
C ARG A 473 11.20 2.24 28.07
N ARG A 474 10.12 1.65 27.60
CA ARG A 474 8.92 2.35 27.11
C ARG A 474 7.68 2.15 27.98
N TRP A 475 7.71 1.13 28.81
CA TRP A 475 6.63 0.74 29.70
C TRP A 475 7.19 0.12 30.98
N ASN A 476 6.48 0.31 32.08
CA ASN A 476 6.70 -0.39 33.34
C ASN A 476 5.34 -0.62 34.01
N PRO A 477 5.29 -1.49 35.02
CA PRO A 477 4.03 -1.84 35.70
C PRO A 477 3.28 -0.71 36.39
N SER A 478 3.95 0.41 36.63
CA SER A 478 3.36 1.61 37.22
C SER A 478 3.01 2.66 36.18
N SER A 479 3.18 2.34 34.88
CA SER A 479 2.85 3.26 33.79
C SER A 479 1.37 3.59 33.76
N LYS A 480 1.04 4.81 33.32
CA LYS A 480 -0.33 5.29 33.13
C LYS A 480 -1.14 4.38 32.19
N TYR A 481 -0.50 3.84 31.17
CA TYR A 481 -1.09 2.97 30.15
C TYR A 481 -0.66 1.53 30.37
N THR A 482 -1.53 0.58 30.04
CA THR A 482 -1.14 -0.84 29.95
C THR A 482 -0.12 -1.02 28.82
N LEU A 483 0.55 -2.18 28.77
CA LEU A 483 1.48 -2.48 27.68
C LEU A 483 0.76 -2.45 26.33
N THR A 484 -0.44 -3.03 26.24
CA THR A 484 -1.28 -2.99 25.03
C THR A 484 -1.56 -1.54 24.60
N GLN A 485 -2.07 -0.72 25.50
CA GLN A 485 -2.34 0.69 25.21
C GLN A 485 -1.08 1.48 24.81
N THR A 486 0.08 1.13 25.41
CA THR A 486 1.37 1.73 25.04
C THR A 486 1.71 1.40 23.58
N VAL A 487 1.62 0.14 23.17
CA VAL A 487 1.84 -0.30 21.78
C VAL A 487 0.87 0.41 20.82
N GLU A 488 -0.42 0.47 21.15
CA GLU A 488 -1.43 1.12 20.33
C GLU A 488 -1.17 2.63 20.14
N LYS A 489 -0.84 3.32 21.22
CA LYS A 489 -0.55 4.77 21.14
C LYS A 489 0.73 5.05 20.35
N ARG A 490 1.73 4.20 20.46
CA ARG A 490 2.97 4.27 19.70
C ARG A 490 2.73 3.99 18.22
N PHE A 491 1.88 3.02 17.90
CA PHE A 491 1.42 2.76 16.53
C PHE A 491 0.75 4.01 15.93
N SER A 492 -0.20 4.61 16.65
CA SER A 492 -0.89 5.82 16.20
C SER A 492 0.07 7.00 15.99
N TYR A 493 1.02 7.20 16.91
CA TYR A 493 2.04 8.23 16.79
C TYR A 493 2.93 8.00 15.56
N ALA A 494 3.45 6.78 15.38
CA ALA A 494 4.28 6.41 14.23
C ALA A 494 3.52 6.56 12.91
N CYS A 495 2.23 6.17 12.86
CA CYS A 495 1.39 6.37 11.69
C CYS A 495 1.30 7.85 11.29
N ASN A 496 1.11 8.75 12.27
CA ASN A 496 1.10 10.18 12.00
C ASN A 496 2.44 10.69 11.46
N GLN A 497 3.57 10.19 11.99
CA GLN A 497 4.90 10.49 11.44
C GLN A 497 5.02 10.06 9.97
N VAL A 498 4.52 8.88 9.62
CA VAL A 498 4.50 8.37 8.25
C VAL A 498 3.65 9.27 7.34
N LYS A 499 2.44 9.62 7.77
CA LYS A 499 1.54 10.52 6.99
C LYS A 499 2.15 11.90 6.77
N ASN A 500 2.88 12.43 7.73
CA ASN A 500 3.61 13.71 7.62
C ASN A 500 4.73 13.69 6.56
N LYS A 501 5.10 12.52 6.02
CA LYS A 501 6.03 12.36 4.90
C LYS A 501 5.33 12.25 3.54
N ASN A 502 4.08 12.64 3.43
CA ASN A 502 3.24 12.47 2.24
C ASN A 502 3.16 11.01 1.78
N VAL A 503 3.09 10.08 2.73
CA VAL A 503 2.84 8.67 2.48
C VAL A 503 1.37 8.38 2.71
N THR A 504 0.70 7.80 1.72
CA THR A 504 -0.66 7.29 1.87
C THR A 504 -0.61 5.98 2.65
N VAL A 505 -1.27 5.92 3.79
CA VAL A 505 -1.33 4.72 4.62
C VAL A 505 -2.63 3.97 4.35
N TRP A 506 -2.52 2.71 3.99
CA TRP A 506 -3.63 1.78 3.85
C TRP A 506 -3.61 0.80 5.01
N VAL A 507 -4.76 0.47 5.58
CA VAL A 507 -4.88 -0.52 6.66
C VAL A 507 -5.85 -1.62 6.26
N ILE A 508 -5.42 -2.87 6.41
CA ILE A 508 -6.22 -4.06 6.13
C ILE A 508 -6.30 -4.92 7.40
N GLY A 509 -7.50 -5.15 7.92
CA GLY A 509 -7.77 -6.17 8.92
C GLY A 509 -8.20 -7.47 8.22
N PHE A 510 -7.44 -8.55 8.41
CA PHE A 510 -7.68 -9.85 7.78
C PHE A 510 -8.14 -10.89 8.80
N GLY A 511 -9.43 -11.23 8.78
CA GLY A 511 -10.05 -12.10 9.78
C GLY A 511 -10.25 -11.43 11.15
N THR A 512 -10.08 -10.11 11.23
CA THR A 512 -10.22 -9.31 12.44
C THR A 512 -10.94 -7.99 12.14
N ASN A 513 -11.42 -7.33 13.19
CA ASN A 513 -12.01 -6.00 13.06
C ASN A 513 -10.92 -4.93 12.98
N VAL A 514 -11.10 -3.98 12.09
CA VAL A 514 -10.27 -2.77 12.05
C VAL A 514 -10.71 -1.85 13.18
N THR A 515 -9.83 -1.63 14.16
CA THR A 515 -10.13 -0.77 15.31
C THR A 515 -10.25 0.70 14.89
N ASP A 516 -10.88 1.53 15.72
CA ASP A 516 -11.00 2.95 15.41
C ASP A 516 -9.64 3.64 15.31
N LEU A 517 -8.68 3.25 16.14
CA LEU A 517 -7.29 3.70 16.06
C LEU A 517 -6.64 3.38 14.70
N MET A 518 -6.89 2.21 14.14
CA MET A 518 -6.42 1.80 12.82
C MET A 518 -7.13 2.57 11.69
N LYS A 519 -8.45 2.82 11.83
CA LYS A 519 -9.21 3.65 10.89
C LYS A 519 -8.72 5.10 10.88
N ASP A 520 -8.41 5.66 12.04
CA ASP A 520 -7.84 7.01 12.17
C ASP A 520 -6.45 7.11 11.55
N CYS A 521 -5.64 6.04 11.69
CA CYS A 521 -4.36 5.93 11.02
C CYS A 521 -4.51 5.99 9.51
N ALA A 522 -5.34 5.14 8.92
CA ALA A 522 -5.56 5.08 7.49
C ALA A 522 -6.26 6.33 6.94
N GLY A 523 -7.25 6.82 7.66
CA GLY A 523 -8.17 7.86 7.18
C GLY A 523 -9.31 7.29 6.33
N SER A 524 -10.28 8.16 6.01
CA SER A 524 -11.46 7.76 5.27
C SER A 524 -11.11 7.20 3.89
N GLY A 525 -11.66 6.04 3.56
CA GLY A 525 -11.46 5.39 2.25
C GLY A 525 -10.16 4.62 2.09
N HIS A 526 -9.30 4.55 3.12
CA HIS A 526 -8.00 3.86 3.06
C HIS A 526 -7.91 2.66 4.02
N TRP A 527 -9.02 2.17 4.55
CA TRP A 527 -9.04 0.97 5.36
C TRP A 527 -10.04 -0.05 4.84
N PHE A 528 -9.72 -1.33 5.02
CA PHE A 528 -10.51 -2.46 4.59
C PHE A 528 -10.59 -3.50 5.70
N GLN A 529 -11.74 -4.14 5.80
CA GLN A 529 -11.94 -5.31 6.65
C GLN A 529 -12.24 -6.52 5.76
N ALA A 530 -11.38 -7.51 5.79
CA ALA A 530 -11.45 -8.71 4.98
C ALA A 530 -11.68 -9.92 5.89
N ALA A 531 -12.85 -10.53 5.84
CA ALA A 531 -13.19 -11.69 6.66
C ALA A 531 -12.60 -13.01 6.11
N ASN A 532 -12.21 -13.04 4.84
CA ASN A 532 -11.72 -14.24 4.13
C ASN A 532 -10.82 -13.87 2.96
N ALA A 533 -10.27 -14.89 2.28
CA ALA A 533 -9.36 -14.74 1.15
C ALA A 533 -9.93 -13.89 0.00
N THR A 534 -11.21 -14.07 -0.35
CA THR A 534 -11.84 -13.28 -1.42
C THR A 534 -11.88 -11.79 -1.09
N GLN A 535 -12.30 -11.46 0.13
CA GLN A 535 -12.35 -10.07 0.56
C GLN A 535 -10.96 -9.44 0.70
N LEU A 536 -9.94 -10.23 1.05
CA LEU A 536 -8.55 -9.76 1.05
C LEU A 536 -8.08 -9.42 -0.36
N ALA A 537 -8.38 -10.28 -1.34
CA ALA A 537 -8.08 -10.00 -2.75
C ALA A 537 -8.80 -8.74 -3.25
N ASP A 538 -10.07 -8.55 -2.89
CA ASP A 538 -10.85 -7.35 -3.23
C ASP A 538 -10.24 -6.08 -2.62
N ALA A 539 -9.76 -6.13 -1.38
CA ALA A 539 -9.08 -5.01 -0.72
C ALA A 539 -7.80 -4.61 -1.47
N PHE A 540 -6.96 -5.57 -1.83
CA PHE A 540 -5.75 -5.31 -2.61
C PHE A 540 -6.06 -4.82 -4.03
N ALA A 541 -7.11 -5.33 -4.67
CA ALA A 541 -7.57 -4.83 -5.96
C ALA A 541 -8.04 -3.36 -5.88
N ALA A 542 -8.75 -2.99 -4.82
CA ALA A 542 -9.17 -1.61 -4.57
C ALA A 542 -7.96 -0.68 -4.35
N ILE A 543 -6.95 -1.12 -3.60
CA ILE A 543 -5.69 -0.38 -3.40
C ILE A 543 -4.96 -0.22 -4.74
N SER A 544 -4.83 -1.29 -5.53
CA SER A 544 -4.20 -1.23 -6.86
C SER A 544 -4.90 -0.21 -7.77
N ALA A 545 -6.24 -0.19 -7.76
CA ALA A 545 -7.03 0.77 -8.51
C ALA A 545 -6.83 2.23 -8.05
N ALA A 546 -6.63 2.43 -6.75
CA ALA A 546 -6.42 3.76 -6.18
C ALA A 546 -4.99 4.29 -6.40
N ILE A 547 -4.00 3.40 -6.49
CA ILE A 547 -2.61 3.75 -6.82
C ILE A 547 -2.48 4.15 -8.29
N GLY A 548 -3.24 3.51 -9.19
CA GLY A 548 -3.22 3.79 -10.63
C GLY A 548 -3.85 5.13 -10.97
N ASP A 549 -3.17 5.94 -11.79
CA ASP A 549 -3.73 7.18 -12.35
C ASP A 549 -4.54 6.85 -13.62
N LEU A 550 -5.83 7.10 -13.57
CA LEU A 550 -6.77 6.75 -14.64
C LEU A 550 -6.79 7.84 -15.72
N ARG A 551 -6.40 7.52 -16.95
CA ARG A 551 -6.37 8.44 -18.09
C ARG A 551 -7.17 7.98 -19.27
N ILE A 552 -7.72 8.96 -20.02
CA ILE A 552 -8.25 8.74 -21.36
C ILE A 552 -7.08 8.81 -22.35
N ILE A 553 -6.93 7.78 -23.16
CA ILE A 553 -6.00 7.76 -24.29
C ILE A 553 -6.79 7.89 -25.58
N LYS A 554 -6.43 8.86 -26.41
CA LYS A 554 -7.08 9.09 -27.71
C LYS A 554 -6.32 8.36 -28.81
#